data_fe7018c4a3e24e0d1c536ae2baffe11e
#
_entry.id   fe7018c4a3e24e0d1c536ae2baffe11e
#
_cell.length_a   1.000
_cell.length_b   1.000
_cell.length_c   1.000
_cell.angle_alpha   90.00
_cell.angle_beta   90.00
_cell.angle_gamma   90.00
#
_symmetry.space_group_name_H-M   'P 1'
#
loop_
_entity.id
_entity.type
_entity.pdbx_description
1 polymer ?
#
loop_
_entity_poly.entity_id
_entity_poly.type
_entity_poly.pdbx_seq_one_letter_code
_entity_poly.pdbx_strand_id
1 'polypeptide(L)'
;GKTGKVVEWNVVPSSDPEWRRDPNIGISQIGYTPAQKKVAVVELDKNSTVAAKAKVYRIGQDGNATVVLEPAVKMWGEFNKRYNYAHIDFSKVKTPGLYYIEYDGFKSNVFPVDNNVYGDKWHTTMDVWLPAQMDHMRVKEAYRVWHDVSNVDDALQAPVNFEMHDGYRSGPETFTDYEPWEHIPGLGVGAWYDAGDFDIQSGTVIGLTSQF
;
A
#
# COMPACT_ATOMS: atom_id res chain seq x y z
N GLY A 1 -1.11 51.70 6.12
CA GLY A 1 -1.22 50.91 4.89
C GLY A 1 -2.37 51.40 4.04
N LYS A 2 -2.30 51.37 2.72
CA LYS A 2 -3.40 51.66 1.83
C LYS A 2 -4.44 50.54 1.91
N THR A 3 -5.66 50.87 2.26
CA THR A 3 -6.81 49.95 2.17
C THR A 3 -7.44 50.11 0.81
N GLY A 4 -7.55 49.04 0.06
CA GLY A 4 -8.16 49.03 -1.26
C GLY A 4 -7.62 47.87 -2.14
N LYS A 5 -8.18 47.72 -3.31
CA LYS A 5 -7.77 46.70 -4.29
C LYS A 5 -6.37 47.06 -4.82
N VAL A 6 -5.37 46.29 -4.42
CA VAL A 6 -3.95 46.56 -4.77
C VAL A 6 -3.55 45.82 -6.04
N VAL A 7 -4.11 44.63 -6.26
CA VAL A 7 -3.86 43.80 -7.45
C VAL A 7 -5.15 43.11 -7.87
N GLU A 8 -5.40 43.07 -9.15
CA GLU A 8 -6.50 42.32 -9.77
C GLU A 8 -5.91 41.36 -10.81
N TRP A 9 -6.22 40.07 -10.66
CA TRP A 9 -5.86 39.06 -11.62
C TRP A 9 -7.11 38.54 -12.30
N ASN A 10 -7.09 38.52 -13.63
CA ASN A 10 -8.13 37.86 -14.41
C ASN A 10 -7.58 36.51 -14.85
N VAL A 11 -8.08 35.45 -14.24
CA VAL A 11 -7.68 34.06 -14.57
C VAL A 11 -8.73 33.44 -15.47
N VAL A 12 -8.36 33.19 -16.71
CA VAL A 12 -9.21 32.46 -17.67
C VAL A 12 -8.70 31.01 -17.70
N PRO A 13 -9.41 30.07 -17.10
CA PRO A 13 -9.00 28.66 -17.15
C PRO A 13 -9.16 28.13 -18.58
N SER A 14 -8.18 27.34 -19.01
CA SER A 14 -8.29 26.53 -20.21
C SER A 14 -8.73 25.13 -19.83
N SER A 15 -9.71 24.58 -20.54
CA SER A 15 -10.15 23.19 -20.36
C SER A 15 -10.28 22.51 -21.70
N ASP A 16 -9.90 21.25 -21.77
CA ASP A 16 -10.15 20.38 -22.89
C ASP A 16 -11.26 19.38 -22.52
N PRO A 17 -12.51 19.58 -23.00
CA PRO A 17 -13.63 18.70 -22.68
C PRO A 17 -13.47 17.28 -23.22
N GLU A 18 -12.61 17.11 -24.25
CA GLU A 18 -12.36 15.81 -24.87
C GLU A 18 -11.19 15.04 -24.22
N TRP A 19 -10.45 15.68 -23.34
CA TRP A 19 -9.38 15.02 -22.63
C TRP A 19 -9.91 13.85 -21.78
N ARG A 20 -9.25 12.73 -21.88
CA ARG A 20 -9.52 11.52 -21.09
C ARG A 20 -8.21 11.02 -20.49
N ARG A 21 -8.30 10.54 -19.28
CA ARG A 21 -7.19 9.85 -18.66
C ARG A 21 -7.00 8.49 -19.30
N ASP A 22 -5.74 8.12 -19.54
CA ASP A 22 -5.38 6.81 -20.02
C ASP A 22 -5.83 5.70 -19.07
N PRO A 23 -6.29 4.55 -19.58
CA PRO A 23 -6.63 3.41 -18.74
C PRO A 23 -5.44 2.93 -17.91
N ASN A 24 -5.69 2.59 -16.64
CA ASN A 24 -4.72 1.92 -15.80
C ASN A 24 -5.15 0.47 -15.57
N ILE A 25 -4.27 -0.50 -15.88
CA ILE A 25 -4.56 -1.92 -15.74
C ILE A 25 -3.87 -2.44 -14.48
N GLY A 26 -4.66 -2.55 -13.40
CA GLY A 26 -4.20 -3.07 -12.11
C GLY A 26 -4.15 -4.60 -12.10
N ILE A 27 -2.99 -5.12 -11.79
CA ILE A 27 -2.71 -6.57 -11.61
C ILE A 27 -1.87 -6.79 -10.36
N SER A 28 -1.76 -8.04 -9.90
CA SER A 28 -0.77 -8.39 -8.90
C SER A 28 0.63 -8.41 -9.51
N GLN A 29 1.50 -7.50 -9.08
CA GLN A 29 2.90 -7.47 -9.55
C GLN A 29 3.71 -8.66 -9.01
N ILE A 30 3.33 -9.21 -7.87
CA ILE A 30 3.90 -10.46 -7.35
C ILE A 30 3.57 -11.61 -8.30
N GLY A 31 2.39 -11.58 -8.92
CA GLY A 31 1.89 -12.59 -9.83
C GLY A 31 0.75 -13.43 -9.27
N TYR A 32 0.56 -14.59 -9.85
CA TYR A 32 -0.59 -15.45 -9.58
C TYR A 32 -0.19 -16.93 -9.59
N THR A 33 -0.83 -17.74 -8.75
CA THR A 33 -0.74 -19.19 -8.92
C THR A 33 -1.65 -19.67 -10.06
N PRO A 34 -1.32 -20.79 -10.75
CA PRO A 34 -2.16 -21.31 -11.85
C PRO A 34 -3.61 -21.59 -11.47
N ALA A 35 -3.85 -22.04 -10.24
CA ALA A 35 -5.17 -22.46 -9.78
C ALA A 35 -6.04 -21.32 -9.28
N GLN A 36 -5.46 -20.19 -8.83
CA GLN A 36 -6.23 -19.10 -8.25
C GLN A 36 -7.12 -18.37 -9.28
N LYS A 37 -8.15 -17.72 -8.79
CA LYS A 37 -8.92 -16.75 -9.57
C LYS A 37 -8.05 -15.55 -9.90
N LYS A 38 -8.01 -15.16 -11.19
CA LYS A 38 -7.18 -14.06 -11.69
C LYS A 38 -8.05 -13.01 -12.34
N VAL A 39 -8.11 -11.84 -11.74
CA VAL A 39 -8.89 -10.71 -12.27
C VAL A 39 -8.01 -9.48 -12.28
N ALA A 40 -7.87 -8.85 -13.44
CA ALA A 40 -7.31 -7.52 -13.55
C ALA A 40 -8.43 -6.49 -13.43
N VAL A 41 -8.11 -5.35 -12.82
CA VAL A 41 -9.02 -4.21 -12.68
C VAL A 41 -8.56 -3.11 -13.61
N VAL A 42 -9.41 -2.67 -14.51
CA VAL A 42 -9.14 -1.52 -15.37
C VAL A 42 -9.81 -0.30 -14.75
N GLU A 43 -9.00 0.70 -14.42
CA GLU A 43 -9.48 2.01 -14.01
C GLU A 43 -9.54 2.92 -15.23
N LEU A 44 -10.70 3.49 -15.48
CA LEU A 44 -11.02 4.30 -16.64
C LEU A 44 -11.45 5.72 -16.21
N ASP A 45 -11.19 6.70 -17.06
CA ASP A 45 -11.88 7.99 -16.92
C ASP A 45 -13.40 7.78 -16.94
N LYS A 46 -14.14 8.54 -16.14
CA LYS A 46 -15.61 8.41 -16.06
C LYS A 46 -16.33 8.58 -17.39
N ASN A 47 -15.71 9.32 -18.32
CA ASN A 47 -16.27 9.59 -19.64
C ASN A 47 -15.73 8.63 -20.73
N SER A 48 -14.87 7.67 -20.36
CA SER A 48 -14.35 6.69 -21.29
C SER A 48 -15.37 5.61 -21.62
N THR A 49 -15.39 5.19 -22.89
CA THR A 49 -16.16 4.03 -23.31
C THR A 49 -15.38 2.76 -22.97
N VAL A 50 -16.08 1.74 -22.46
CA VAL A 50 -15.47 0.46 -22.12
C VAL A 50 -15.29 -0.38 -23.38
N ALA A 51 -14.05 -0.70 -23.75
CA ALA A 51 -13.77 -1.66 -24.83
C ALA A 51 -14.20 -3.08 -24.41
N ALA A 52 -14.83 -3.80 -25.32
CA ALA A 52 -15.49 -5.08 -25.01
C ALA A 52 -14.52 -6.23 -24.69
N LYS A 53 -13.28 -6.15 -25.18
CA LYS A 53 -12.29 -7.23 -25.06
C LYS A 53 -10.93 -6.71 -24.66
N ALA A 54 -10.17 -7.57 -24.02
CA ALA A 54 -8.74 -7.39 -23.75
C ALA A 54 -7.98 -8.57 -24.37
N LYS A 55 -6.65 -8.46 -24.41
CA LYS A 55 -5.76 -9.54 -24.84
C LYS A 55 -4.77 -9.86 -23.73
N VAL A 56 -4.59 -11.14 -23.45
CA VAL A 56 -3.56 -11.62 -22.53
C VAL A 56 -2.45 -12.23 -23.39
N TYR A 57 -1.26 -11.69 -23.21
CA TYR A 57 -0.06 -12.14 -23.91
C TYR A 57 0.83 -12.96 -22.99
N ARG A 58 1.41 -14.02 -23.54
CA ARG A 58 2.51 -14.77 -22.93
C ARG A 58 3.81 -14.39 -23.61
N ILE A 59 4.84 -14.11 -22.81
CA ILE A 59 6.18 -13.83 -23.30
C ILE A 59 6.94 -15.14 -23.42
N GLY A 60 7.44 -15.44 -24.59
CA GLY A 60 8.28 -16.60 -24.87
C GLY A 60 9.72 -16.42 -24.38
N GLN A 61 10.51 -17.50 -24.40
CA GLN A 61 11.94 -17.44 -24.06
C GLN A 61 12.76 -16.58 -25.03
N ASP A 62 12.28 -16.43 -26.25
CA ASP A 62 12.85 -15.56 -27.28
C ASP A 62 12.49 -14.09 -27.12
N GLY A 63 11.72 -13.75 -26.07
CA GLY A 63 11.21 -12.38 -25.82
C GLY A 63 9.97 -12.02 -26.66
N ASN A 64 9.54 -12.86 -27.57
CA ASN A 64 8.34 -12.59 -28.37
C ASN A 64 7.07 -12.88 -27.55
N ALA A 65 6.06 -12.03 -27.75
CA ALA A 65 4.78 -12.17 -27.05
C ALA A 65 3.72 -12.72 -28.00
N THR A 66 2.95 -13.71 -27.51
CA THR A 66 1.83 -14.30 -28.25
C THR A 66 0.53 -14.18 -27.45
N VAL A 67 -0.58 -13.91 -28.15
CA VAL A 67 -1.90 -13.87 -27.53
C VAL A 67 -2.31 -15.28 -27.12
N VAL A 68 -2.63 -15.46 -25.83
CA VAL A 68 -3.06 -16.76 -25.27
C VAL A 68 -4.51 -16.76 -24.81
N LEU A 69 -5.11 -15.57 -24.62
CA LEU A 69 -6.50 -15.44 -24.21
C LEU A 69 -7.05 -14.07 -24.64
N GLU A 70 -8.30 -14.03 -25.08
CA GLU A 70 -9.04 -12.79 -25.34
C GLU A 70 -10.29 -12.72 -24.47
N PRO A 71 -10.15 -12.31 -23.20
CA PRO A 71 -11.27 -12.24 -22.28
C PRO A 71 -12.19 -11.05 -22.57
N ALA A 72 -13.48 -11.24 -22.29
CA ALA A 72 -14.42 -10.12 -22.25
C ALA A 72 -14.10 -9.17 -21.08
N VAL A 73 -14.26 -7.89 -21.33
CA VAL A 73 -14.17 -6.85 -20.30
C VAL A 73 -15.57 -6.59 -19.77
N LYS A 74 -15.72 -6.63 -18.45
CA LYS A 74 -17.02 -6.45 -17.79
C LYS A 74 -16.99 -5.17 -16.94
N MET A 75 -17.88 -4.25 -17.24
CA MET A 75 -18.07 -3.08 -16.37
C MET A 75 -18.39 -3.57 -14.94
N TRP A 76 -17.68 -3.03 -13.97
CA TRP A 76 -17.96 -3.22 -12.55
C TRP A 76 -18.84 -2.08 -12.01
N GLY A 77 -18.51 -0.85 -12.38
CA GLY A 77 -19.26 0.34 -11.97
C GLY A 77 -18.36 1.55 -11.74
N GLU A 78 -18.96 2.57 -11.17
CA GLU A 78 -18.29 3.82 -10.79
C GLU A 78 -17.93 3.81 -9.29
N PHE A 79 -16.79 4.38 -8.95
CA PHE A 79 -16.39 4.61 -7.57
C PHE A 79 -16.00 6.07 -7.36
N ASN A 80 -16.55 6.67 -6.28
CA ASN A 80 -16.32 8.07 -5.88
C ASN A 80 -16.63 9.13 -6.96
N LYS A 81 -17.52 8.82 -7.90
CA LYS A 81 -17.92 9.72 -9.00
C LYS A 81 -16.76 10.24 -9.85
N ARG A 82 -15.61 9.55 -9.79
CA ARG A 82 -14.38 9.99 -10.43
C ARG A 82 -13.92 9.07 -11.54
N TYR A 83 -13.98 7.76 -11.31
CA TYR A 83 -13.52 6.75 -12.25
C TYR A 83 -14.54 5.64 -12.43
N ASN A 84 -14.55 5.07 -13.62
CA ASN A 84 -15.21 3.82 -13.90
C ASN A 84 -14.23 2.67 -13.78
N TYR A 85 -14.70 1.51 -13.33
CA TYR A 85 -13.91 0.31 -13.17
C TYR A 85 -14.50 -0.83 -13.98
N ALA A 86 -13.63 -1.59 -14.61
CA ALA A 86 -14.00 -2.80 -15.33
C ALA A 86 -13.10 -3.97 -14.94
N HIS A 87 -13.59 -5.18 -15.06
CA HIS A 87 -12.90 -6.41 -14.72
C HIS A 87 -12.54 -7.21 -15.96
N ILE A 88 -11.32 -7.74 -15.98
CA ILE A 88 -10.83 -8.69 -16.97
C ILE A 88 -10.51 -10.00 -16.25
N ASP A 89 -11.36 -11.01 -16.39
CA ASP A 89 -11.12 -12.33 -15.82
C ASP A 89 -10.26 -13.17 -16.77
N PHE A 90 -9.04 -13.45 -16.34
CA PHE A 90 -8.07 -14.29 -17.05
C PHE A 90 -7.72 -15.58 -16.29
N SER A 91 -8.60 -16.05 -15.43
CA SER A 91 -8.43 -17.28 -14.62
C SER A 91 -8.15 -18.53 -15.45
N LYS A 92 -8.47 -18.51 -16.75
CA LYS A 92 -8.15 -19.59 -17.70
C LYS A 92 -6.66 -19.72 -18.01
N VAL A 93 -5.86 -18.70 -17.76
CA VAL A 93 -4.40 -18.74 -17.89
C VAL A 93 -3.83 -19.56 -16.73
N LYS A 94 -3.39 -20.80 -17.01
CA LYS A 94 -2.89 -21.73 -16.00
C LYS A 94 -1.43 -22.17 -16.23
N THR A 95 -0.91 -21.95 -17.41
CA THR A 95 0.46 -22.34 -17.74
C THR A 95 1.47 -21.40 -17.05
N PRO A 96 2.48 -21.90 -16.35
CA PRO A 96 3.53 -21.05 -15.81
C PRO A 96 4.27 -20.25 -16.90
N GLY A 97 4.62 -19.00 -16.57
CA GLY A 97 5.31 -18.09 -17.51
C GLY A 97 5.12 -16.64 -17.15
N LEU A 98 5.63 -15.75 -18.00
CA LEU A 98 5.47 -14.30 -17.89
C LEU A 98 4.38 -13.82 -18.81
N TYR A 99 3.57 -12.88 -18.32
CA TYR A 99 2.38 -12.39 -19.01
C TYR A 99 2.24 -10.89 -18.87
N TYR A 100 1.51 -10.29 -19.79
CA TYR A 100 0.93 -8.95 -19.66
C TYR A 100 -0.46 -8.91 -20.30
N ILE A 101 -1.24 -7.90 -19.93
CA ILE A 101 -2.57 -7.65 -20.48
C ILE A 101 -2.52 -6.38 -21.31
N GLU A 102 -3.12 -6.44 -22.50
CA GLU A 102 -3.36 -5.28 -23.35
C GLU A 102 -4.86 -4.98 -23.39
N TYR A 103 -5.20 -3.74 -23.16
CA TYR A 103 -6.55 -3.23 -23.19
C TYR A 103 -6.56 -1.85 -23.85
N ASP A 104 -7.34 -1.70 -24.93
CA ASP A 104 -7.50 -0.44 -25.67
C ASP A 104 -6.17 0.23 -26.05
N GLY A 105 -5.18 -0.56 -26.47
CA GLY A 105 -3.85 -0.09 -26.85
C GLY A 105 -2.86 0.10 -25.67
N PHE A 106 -3.32 0.01 -24.43
CA PHE A 106 -2.50 0.14 -23.23
C PHE A 106 -2.09 -1.23 -22.69
N LYS A 107 -0.91 -1.29 -22.06
CA LYS A 107 -0.36 -2.53 -21.52
C LYS A 107 -0.22 -2.45 -20.01
N SER A 108 -0.52 -3.56 -19.32
CA SER A 108 -0.16 -3.72 -17.93
C SER A 108 1.35 -3.90 -17.76
N ASN A 109 1.82 -3.81 -16.51
CA ASN A 109 3.11 -4.37 -16.15
C ASN A 109 3.13 -5.89 -16.44
N VAL A 110 4.34 -6.44 -16.62
CA VAL A 110 4.56 -7.88 -16.74
C VAL A 110 4.40 -8.52 -15.36
N PHE A 111 3.74 -9.68 -15.33
CA PHE A 111 3.53 -10.46 -14.11
C PHE A 111 3.78 -11.96 -14.35
N PRO A 112 4.26 -12.70 -13.36
CA PRO A 112 4.40 -14.14 -13.45
C PRO A 112 3.10 -14.89 -13.14
N VAL A 113 2.92 -16.04 -13.77
CA VAL A 113 2.07 -17.13 -13.30
C VAL A 113 2.99 -18.28 -12.95
N ASP A 114 3.02 -18.71 -11.70
CA ASP A 114 3.92 -19.76 -11.22
C ASP A 114 3.36 -20.48 -10.01
N ASN A 115 3.68 -21.76 -9.85
CA ASN A 115 3.20 -22.57 -8.72
C ASN A 115 3.75 -22.07 -7.36
N ASN A 116 4.92 -21.47 -7.35
CA ASN A 116 5.60 -20.98 -6.16
C ASN A 116 5.76 -19.44 -6.15
N VAL A 117 4.83 -18.72 -6.77
CA VAL A 117 4.94 -17.26 -6.94
C VAL A 117 5.05 -16.48 -5.62
N TYR A 118 4.57 -17.05 -4.53
CA TYR A 118 4.59 -16.43 -3.19
C TYR A 118 5.69 -16.96 -2.26
N GLY A 119 6.45 -18.01 -2.69
CA GLY A 119 7.30 -18.80 -1.81
C GLY A 119 8.37 -18.04 -1.04
N ASP A 120 8.87 -16.94 -1.59
CA ASP A 120 9.93 -16.11 -0.99
C ASP A 120 9.54 -14.64 -0.77
N LYS A 121 8.33 -14.25 -1.17
CA LYS A 121 7.93 -12.83 -1.17
C LYS A 121 7.68 -12.26 0.23
N TRP A 122 7.32 -13.12 1.17
CA TRP A 122 7.08 -12.74 2.56
C TRP A 122 8.36 -12.24 3.26
N HIS A 123 9.55 -12.72 2.87
CA HIS A 123 10.82 -12.28 3.46
C HIS A 123 11.00 -10.77 3.38
N THR A 124 10.76 -10.17 2.23
CA THR A 124 10.90 -8.73 2.05
C THR A 124 9.95 -7.93 2.94
N THR A 125 8.76 -8.45 3.18
CA THR A 125 7.78 -7.83 4.08
C THR A 125 8.22 -7.93 5.54
N MET A 126 8.72 -9.12 5.93
CA MET A 126 9.19 -9.36 7.30
C MET A 126 10.47 -8.59 7.64
N ASP A 127 11.30 -8.31 6.64
CA ASP A 127 12.53 -7.53 6.81
C ASP A 127 12.29 -6.11 7.37
N VAL A 128 11.12 -5.54 7.14
CA VAL A 128 10.76 -4.25 7.74
C VAL A 128 10.49 -4.42 9.24
N TRP A 129 9.71 -5.41 9.61
CA TRP A 129 9.25 -5.59 10.98
C TRP A 129 10.32 -6.13 11.91
N LEU A 130 11.12 -7.10 11.47
CA LEU A 130 12.13 -7.71 12.32
C LEU A 130 13.38 -6.85 12.46
N PRO A 131 14.10 -6.46 11.39
CA PRO A 131 15.35 -5.73 11.56
C PRO A 131 15.19 -4.22 11.70
N ALA A 132 14.09 -3.62 11.25
CA ALA A 132 13.93 -2.17 11.22
C ALA A 132 13.00 -1.61 12.29
N GLN A 133 11.95 -2.34 12.66
CA GLN A 133 10.94 -1.83 13.60
C GLN A 133 10.83 -2.61 14.92
N MET A 134 11.43 -3.77 15.03
CA MET A 134 11.44 -4.51 16.28
C MET A 134 12.43 -3.89 17.27
N ASP A 135 11.96 -3.50 18.44
CA ASP A 135 12.81 -3.07 19.53
C ASP A 135 13.64 -4.24 20.09
N HIS A 136 14.79 -3.95 20.69
CA HIS A 136 15.73 -4.95 21.23
C HIS A 136 16.34 -5.89 20.16
N MET A 137 16.14 -5.63 18.88
CA MET A 137 16.72 -6.40 17.80
C MET A 137 18.14 -5.93 17.51
N ARG A 138 19.09 -6.86 17.50
CA ARG A 138 20.45 -6.61 17.05
C ARG A 138 20.73 -7.40 15.78
N VAL A 139 20.83 -6.72 14.66
CA VAL A 139 21.16 -7.31 13.37
C VAL A 139 22.59 -6.93 12.99
N LYS A 140 23.46 -7.92 12.85
CA LYS A 140 24.89 -7.75 12.59
C LYS A 140 25.20 -8.02 11.12
N GLU A 141 24.54 -7.30 10.24
CA GLU A 141 24.75 -7.41 8.80
C GLU A 141 25.09 -6.04 8.18
N ALA A 142 25.89 -6.06 7.12
CA ALA A 142 26.10 -4.87 6.32
C ALA A 142 24.76 -4.35 5.81
N TYR A 143 24.55 -3.05 5.85
CA TYR A 143 23.32 -2.36 5.42
C TYR A 143 22.09 -2.50 6.33
N ARG A 144 22.18 -3.13 7.49
CA ARG A 144 21.07 -3.23 8.43
C ARG A 144 21.18 -2.15 9.51
N VAL A 145 20.02 -1.61 9.86
CA VAL A 145 19.91 -0.68 10.98
C VAL A 145 20.02 -1.47 12.28
N TRP A 146 20.73 -0.93 13.22
CA TRP A 146 20.81 -1.46 14.57
C TRP A 146 19.78 -0.76 15.43
N HIS A 147 19.01 -1.57 16.15
CA HIS A 147 18.28 -1.10 17.32
C HIS A 147 18.98 -1.62 18.55
N ASP A 148 19.36 -0.71 19.44
CA ASP A 148 19.83 -1.08 20.76
C ASP A 148 18.65 -1.25 21.70
N VAL A 149 18.92 -1.52 22.95
CA VAL A 149 17.90 -1.68 23.99
C VAL A 149 17.33 -0.31 24.34
N SER A 150 16.12 -0.06 23.90
CA SER A 150 15.23 1.03 24.35
C SER A 150 14.03 0.41 25.06
N ASN A 151 13.12 1.18 25.59
CA ASN A 151 11.93 0.65 26.29
C ASN A 151 12.27 -0.43 27.32
N VAL A 152 13.04 -0.04 28.33
CA VAL A 152 13.60 -0.92 29.36
C VAL A 152 12.77 -0.89 30.66
N ASP A 153 11.45 -0.90 30.54
CA ASP A 153 10.54 -0.76 31.67
C ASP A 153 10.66 0.59 32.38
N ASP A 154 10.79 1.65 31.60
CA ASP A 154 10.96 3.02 32.09
C ASP A 154 9.78 3.95 31.73
N ALA A 155 8.66 3.37 31.34
CA ALA A 155 7.47 4.13 30.98
C ALA A 155 6.86 4.86 32.18
N LEU A 156 6.55 6.13 32.01
CA LEU A 156 5.94 6.98 33.02
C LEU A 156 4.53 7.38 32.63
N GLN A 157 3.65 7.53 33.61
CA GLN A 157 2.31 8.08 33.40
C GLN A 157 2.42 9.53 32.92
N ALA A 158 1.89 9.82 31.74
CA ALA A 158 1.83 11.18 31.24
C ALA A 158 0.76 12.01 32.01
N PRO A 159 1.02 13.29 32.33
CA PRO A 159 -0.01 14.18 32.81
C PRO A 159 -1.14 14.37 31.80
N VAL A 160 -2.33 14.71 32.26
CA VAL A 160 -3.43 15.10 31.38
C VAL A 160 -3.07 16.38 30.61
N ASN A 161 -3.54 16.47 29.37
CA ASN A 161 -3.26 17.60 28.47
C ASN A 161 -1.76 17.88 28.26
N PHE A 162 -0.90 16.90 28.51
CA PHE A 162 0.54 17.01 28.31
C PHE A 162 0.86 17.06 26.81
N GLU A 163 1.67 18.00 26.39
CA GLU A 163 2.13 18.14 25.01
C GLU A 163 3.40 17.33 24.81
N MET A 164 3.32 16.29 23.99
CA MET A 164 4.44 15.44 23.64
C MET A 164 5.27 16.12 22.55
N HIS A 165 6.54 15.80 22.50
CA HIS A 165 7.44 16.46 21.61
C HIS A 165 7.27 16.11 20.12
N ASP A 166 6.57 15.04 19.82
CA ASP A 166 6.14 14.66 18.46
C ASP A 166 4.89 15.42 17.96
N GLY A 167 4.36 16.34 18.78
CA GLY A 167 3.17 17.13 18.47
C GLY A 167 1.85 16.52 18.91
N TYR A 168 1.85 15.33 19.50
CA TYR A 168 0.66 14.75 20.12
C TYR A 168 0.41 15.34 21.51
N ARG A 169 -0.83 15.26 21.94
CA ARG A 169 -1.24 15.70 23.26
C ARG A 169 -1.99 14.58 23.98
N SER A 170 -1.64 14.34 25.23
CA SER A 170 -2.41 13.41 26.06
C SER A 170 -3.86 13.88 26.24
N GLY A 171 -4.76 12.96 26.55
CA GLY A 171 -6.16 13.29 26.78
C GLY A 171 -6.40 14.22 27.97
N PRO A 172 -7.62 14.78 28.09
CA PRO A 172 -8.01 15.60 29.22
C PRO A 172 -8.24 14.79 30.51
N GLU A 173 -8.28 13.47 30.42
CA GLU A 173 -8.55 12.54 31.50
C GLU A 173 -7.55 11.38 31.43
N THR A 174 -7.31 10.75 32.60
CA THR A 174 -6.59 9.48 32.69
C THR A 174 -7.51 8.42 33.31
N PHE A 175 -7.39 7.18 32.82
CA PHE A 175 -8.14 6.03 33.33
C PHE A 175 -7.25 5.03 34.09
N THR A 176 -6.01 5.42 34.37
CA THR A 176 -5.07 4.63 35.15
C THR A 176 -5.08 5.08 36.60
N ASP A 177 -4.65 4.20 37.50
CA ASP A 177 -4.48 4.48 38.94
C ASP A 177 -3.12 5.12 39.27
N TYR A 178 -2.28 5.40 38.24
CA TYR A 178 -0.95 5.97 38.39
C TYR A 178 -1.01 7.49 38.40
N GLU A 179 -0.20 8.09 39.25
CA GLU A 179 -0.04 9.54 39.33
C GLU A 179 0.83 10.04 38.14
N PRO A 180 0.71 11.32 37.72
CA PRO A 180 1.59 11.91 36.74
C PRO A 180 3.07 11.69 37.07
N TRP A 181 3.83 11.17 36.09
CA TRP A 181 5.25 10.81 36.20
C TRP A 181 5.56 9.59 37.05
N GLU A 182 4.55 8.90 37.52
CA GLU A 182 4.74 7.61 38.21
C GLU A 182 5.14 6.54 37.16
N HIS A 183 6.07 5.66 37.55
CA HIS A 183 6.48 4.53 36.73
C HIS A 183 5.37 3.48 36.66
N ILE A 184 5.07 3.02 35.44
CA ILE A 184 4.08 1.98 35.14
C ILE A 184 4.80 0.66 34.90
N PRO A 185 4.89 -0.24 35.89
CA PRO A 185 5.67 -1.46 35.75
C PRO A 185 5.16 -2.37 34.63
N GLY A 186 6.08 -2.90 33.83
CA GLY A 186 5.76 -3.80 32.71
C GLY A 186 5.23 -3.13 31.45
N LEU A 187 5.04 -1.81 31.46
CA LEU A 187 4.72 -1.05 30.28
C LEU A 187 6.01 -0.57 29.59
N GLY A 188 6.06 -0.69 28.28
CA GLY A 188 7.24 -0.27 27.51
C GLY A 188 8.44 -1.21 27.69
N VAL A 189 8.22 -2.51 27.54
CA VAL A 189 9.27 -3.53 27.56
C VAL A 189 9.33 -4.20 26.21
N GLY A 190 10.24 -3.75 25.33
CA GLY A 190 10.32 -4.24 23.98
C GLY A 190 9.04 -3.98 23.16
N ALA A 191 8.93 -4.41 22.02
CA ALA A 191 7.82 -4.51 21.07
C ALA A 191 8.25 -4.10 19.64
N TRP A 192 7.30 -3.64 18.83
CA TRP A 192 7.59 -3.04 17.53
C TRP A 192 7.31 -1.55 17.56
N TYR A 193 8.20 -0.77 17.02
CA TYR A 193 7.95 0.65 16.76
C TYR A 193 6.83 0.80 15.72
N ASP A 194 5.99 1.82 15.90
CA ASP A 194 4.87 2.06 15.00
C ASP A 194 5.34 2.49 13.60
N ALA A 195 6.34 3.38 13.59
CA ALA A 195 6.90 3.93 12.36
C ALA A 195 8.40 4.24 12.51
N GLY A 196 8.88 5.29 11.86
CA GLY A 196 10.29 5.69 11.92
C GLY A 196 10.64 6.62 13.09
N ASP A 197 9.72 6.95 13.94
CA ASP A 197 9.85 7.87 15.07
C ASP A 197 10.05 7.17 16.42
N PHE A 198 10.15 5.85 16.41
CA PHE A 198 10.50 5.02 17.54
C PHE A 198 9.49 5.05 18.70
N ASP A 199 8.25 5.37 18.42
CA ASP A 199 7.16 5.22 19.38
C ASP A 199 6.53 3.82 19.33
N ILE A 200 5.93 3.41 20.42
CA ILE A 200 5.22 2.13 20.54
C ILE A 200 3.74 2.41 20.72
N GLN A 201 2.94 1.99 19.74
CA GLN A 201 1.48 2.09 19.82
C GLN A 201 0.86 0.73 20.06
N SER A 202 0.10 0.60 21.13
CA SER A 202 -0.51 -0.68 21.53
C SER A 202 -1.43 -1.26 20.44
N GLY A 203 -2.15 -0.42 19.69
CA GLY A 203 -2.98 -0.85 18.56
C GLY A 203 -2.18 -1.52 17.45
N THR A 204 -1.04 -0.94 17.08
CA THR A 204 -0.11 -1.49 16.07
C THR A 204 0.49 -2.81 16.57
N VAL A 205 0.97 -2.86 17.83
CA VAL A 205 1.57 -4.08 18.40
C VAL A 205 0.57 -5.24 18.42
N ILE A 206 -0.67 -5.00 18.84
CA ILE A 206 -1.72 -6.03 18.85
C ILE A 206 -2.01 -6.51 17.42
N GLY A 207 -2.12 -5.59 16.46
CA GLY A 207 -2.35 -5.91 15.06
C GLY A 207 -1.25 -6.78 14.47
N LEU A 208 0.02 -6.43 14.71
CA LEU A 208 1.18 -7.19 14.26
C LEU A 208 1.24 -8.58 14.90
N THR A 209 1.13 -8.68 16.21
CA THR A 209 1.16 -9.96 16.92
C THR A 209 0.09 -10.94 16.42
N SER A 210 -1.04 -10.43 15.96
CA SER A 210 -2.10 -11.27 15.41
C SER A 210 -1.84 -11.78 13.98
N GLN A 211 -0.82 -11.25 13.30
CA GLN A 211 -0.47 -11.61 11.92
C GLN A 211 0.75 -12.52 11.84
N PHE A 212 1.56 -12.57 12.85
CA PHE A 212 2.69 -13.49 13.00
C PHE A 212 2.26 -14.79 13.67
#